data_b587ad184b5ea20ab0efe55573b75cd8
#
_entry.id   b587ad184b5ea20ab0efe55573b75cd8
#
_cell.length_a   1.000
_cell.length_b   1.000
_cell.length_c   1.000
_cell.angle_alpha   90.00
_cell.angle_beta   90.00
_cell.angle_gamma   90.00
#
_symmetry.space_group_name_H-M   'P 1'
#
loop_
_entity.id
_entity.type
_entity.pdbx_description
1 polymer ?
#
loop_
_entity_poly.entity_id
_entity_poly.type
_entity_poly.pdbx_seq_one_letter_code
_entity_poly.pdbx_strand_id
1 'polypeptide(L)'
;METLRQDVFFALRMMRKNMGFTVAAVLCLMLGIGATTGIFTVVHAVLLKPLPYSHPEQLVRVYTEFPTFPNGGLHRFWTSAPEFFDLRRDTHSWASFDAWAMGSANLAGKTQPVRVTGAGVSGGLLESLGVAPLKGRLITQSDDIPGASEVADISYGTWQTVFGGDADIVGRETELDGVKCTIIGVLPKGFQFPPGEAEPANLWSPLHLDPAKPGGRGSHNYYLLGRLKNGISPQQGQAELSALVEAYDEKRAPSTHSFSPKNHTLVSFPLQDEVVASVRPALLMLLGAVGFVLLIASVNVANLLLARAEARRREIAIRGAMGAGVPRLARQFVTEGVLLSLFGAILGTGLAYAGIRLVQLTNAGGIPRADEISMDWRVLLFTLVTSVATGVLFGLAPIAPLLWEGISGSLKDTSGSTTSSGGAQIFRRVLVAGELAMALVLLVGCGLMVRAFWKLQEVHTGLSADSVLTMSVSLPGAKYNDGTKTTEFWRRLADKLEHLPGVQSAALVSGLPPLRPPNMNDTDIEGF
;
A
#
# COMPACT_ATOMS: atom_id res chain seq x y z
N MET A 1 35.30 14.18 26.00
CA MET A 1 35.28 12.89 25.24
C MET A 1 35.79 11.70 26.10
N GLU A 2 36.80 11.83 26.92
CA GLU A 2 37.29 10.73 27.77
C GLU A 2 36.24 10.15 28.73
N THR A 3 35.39 10.98 29.31
CA THR A 3 34.34 10.54 30.24
C THR A 3 33.25 9.69 29.57
N LEU A 4 32.85 9.98 28.32
CA LEU A 4 31.86 9.17 27.58
C LEU A 4 32.44 7.79 27.21
N ARG A 5 33.69 7.75 26.77
CA ARG A 5 34.41 6.50 26.48
C ARG A 5 34.48 5.60 27.72
N GLN A 6 34.74 6.17 28.90
CA GLN A 6 34.76 5.47 30.17
C GLN A 6 33.37 4.89 30.51
N ASP A 7 32.29 5.67 30.29
CA ASP A 7 30.91 5.23 30.55
C ASP A 7 30.52 4.07 29.61
N VAL A 8 30.91 4.11 28.33
CA VAL A 8 30.68 3.02 27.37
C VAL A 8 31.42 1.72 27.79
N PHE A 9 32.72 1.80 28.12
CA PHE A 9 33.46 0.63 28.58
C PHE A 9 32.90 0.06 29.88
N PHE A 10 32.47 0.93 30.78
CA PHE A 10 31.84 0.52 32.03
C PHE A 10 30.52 -0.22 31.73
N ALA A 11 29.67 0.32 30.88
CA ALA A 11 28.40 -0.30 30.48
C ALA A 11 28.62 -1.67 29.83
N LEU A 12 29.56 -1.81 28.89
CA LEU A 12 29.90 -3.08 28.25
C LEU A 12 30.39 -4.14 29.24
N ARG A 13 31.26 -3.73 30.20
CA ARG A 13 31.73 -4.62 31.28
C ARG A 13 30.57 -5.10 32.14
N MET A 14 29.63 -4.20 32.45
CA MET A 14 28.47 -4.50 33.27
C MET A 14 27.48 -5.41 32.58
N MET A 15 27.30 -5.27 31.26
CA MET A 15 26.50 -6.18 30.43
C MET A 15 27.09 -7.60 30.45
N ARG A 16 28.40 -7.72 30.28
CA ARG A 16 29.09 -9.02 30.36
C ARG A 16 29.00 -9.67 31.75
N LYS A 17 29.03 -8.88 32.84
CA LYS A 17 28.96 -9.39 34.23
C LYS A 17 27.54 -9.90 34.57
N ASN A 18 26.49 -9.40 33.89
CA ASN A 18 25.08 -9.75 34.16
C ASN A 18 24.39 -10.21 32.86
N MET A 19 24.84 -11.34 32.32
CA MET A 19 24.38 -11.85 31.01
C MET A 19 22.87 -12.12 30.98
N GLY A 20 22.29 -12.70 32.03
CA GLY A 20 20.84 -12.99 32.07
C GLY A 20 19.97 -11.73 31.90
N PHE A 21 20.32 -10.64 32.63
CA PHE A 21 19.68 -9.34 32.47
C PHE A 21 19.86 -8.79 31.06
N THR A 22 21.10 -8.81 30.56
CA THR A 22 21.44 -8.24 29.24
C THR A 22 20.68 -8.95 28.14
N VAL A 23 20.65 -10.28 28.16
CA VAL A 23 19.92 -11.09 27.17
C VAL A 23 18.43 -10.80 27.22
N ALA A 24 17.82 -10.79 28.42
CA ALA A 24 16.40 -10.49 28.56
C ALA A 24 16.05 -9.07 28.03
N ALA A 25 16.83 -8.06 28.41
CA ALA A 25 16.62 -6.69 27.96
C ALA A 25 16.80 -6.56 26.44
N VAL A 26 17.87 -7.15 25.88
CA VAL A 26 18.13 -7.12 24.43
C VAL A 26 17.05 -7.87 23.66
N LEU A 27 16.56 -9.01 24.14
CA LEU A 27 15.47 -9.75 23.47
C LEU A 27 14.15 -8.94 23.49
N CYS A 28 13.80 -8.31 24.60
CA CYS A 28 12.62 -7.44 24.66
C CYS A 28 12.74 -6.28 23.65
N LEU A 29 13.89 -5.61 23.61
CA LEU A 29 14.13 -4.48 22.70
C LEU A 29 14.23 -4.96 21.23
N MET A 30 14.82 -6.10 20.98
CA MET A 30 14.89 -6.73 19.65
C MET A 30 13.48 -6.93 19.08
N LEU A 31 12.57 -7.50 19.88
CA LEU A 31 11.19 -7.73 19.45
C LEU A 31 10.43 -6.41 19.23
N GLY A 32 10.52 -5.47 20.19
CA GLY A 32 9.83 -4.17 20.08
C GLY A 32 10.35 -3.33 18.92
N ILE A 33 11.66 -3.10 18.84
CA ILE A 33 12.28 -2.30 17.78
C ILE A 33 12.17 -3.01 16.44
N GLY A 34 12.36 -4.34 16.41
CA GLY A 34 12.27 -5.14 15.19
C GLY A 34 10.88 -5.10 14.57
N ALA A 35 9.82 -5.32 15.37
CA ALA A 35 8.44 -5.21 14.91
C ALA A 35 8.13 -3.81 14.39
N THR A 36 8.52 -2.76 15.13
CA THR A 36 8.31 -1.36 14.73
C THR A 36 9.06 -1.03 13.44
N THR A 37 10.31 -1.48 13.31
CA THR A 37 11.12 -1.30 12.07
C THR A 37 10.48 -2.02 10.89
N GLY A 38 10.03 -3.26 11.07
CA GLY A 38 9.38 -4.04 10.01
C GLY A 38 8.10 -3.38 9.49
N ILE A 39 7.20 -3.01 10.39
CA ILE A 39 5.96 -2.30 10.00
C ILE A 39 6.24 -0.92 9.43
N PHE A 40 7.19 -0.16 10.00
CA PHE A 40 7.59 1.13 9.43
C PHE A 40 8.16 0.98 8.02
N THR A 41 8.90 -0.08 7.73
CA THR A 41 9.41 -0.36 6.36
C THR A 41 8.26 -0.52 5.38
N VAL A 42 7.21 -1.25 5.75
CA VAL A 42 6.01 -1.42 4.91
C VAL A 42 5.28 -0.08 4.76
N VAL A 43 5.04 0.63 5.86
CA VAL A 43 4.39 1.96 5.86
C VAL A 43 5.17 2.94 4.99
N HIS A 44 6.50 2.98 5.12
CA HIS A 44 7.35 3.84 4.32
C HIS A 44 7.24 3.52 2.82
N ALA A 45 7.37 2.25 2.44
CA ALA A 45 7.31 1.83 1.04
C ALA A 45 5.94 2.06 0.40
N VAL A 46 4.86 1.78 1.14
CA VAL A 46 3.49 1.83 0.61
C VAL A 46 2.89 3.23 0.71
N LEU A 47 2.96 3.88 1.89
CA LEU A 47 2.25 5.15 2.14
C LEU A 47 3.10 6.40 1.90
N LEU A 48 4.41 6.36 2.26
CA LEU A 48 5.23 7.58 2.30
C LEU A 48 6.12 7.77 1.07
N LYS A 49 6.52 6.67 0.44
CA LYS A 49 7.36 6.74 -0.76
C LYS A 49 6.51 7.17 -1.95
N PRO A 50 6.89 8.24 -2.68
CA PRO A 50 6.18 8.66 -3.89
C PRO A 50 6.04 7.52 -4.90
N LEU A 51 5.01 7.57 -5.73
CA LEU A 51 4.87 6.65 -6.86
C LEU A 51 6.07 6.78 -7.82
N PRO A 52 6.49 5.70 -8.49
CA PRO A 52 7.68 5.69 -9.34
C PRO A 52 7.42 6.35 -10.71
N TYR A 53 6.67 7.45 -10.72
CA TYR A 53 6.34 8.22 -11.91
C TYR A 53 6.94 9.63 -11.83
N SER A 54 7.07 10.28 -12.99
CA SER A 54 7.49 11.67 -13.04
C SER A 54 6.45 12.58 -12.42
N HIS A 55 6.87 13.46 -11.51
CA HIS A 55 5.97 14.39 -10.80
C HIS A 55 4.69 13.73 -10.29
N PRO A 56 4.79 12.69 -9.42
CA PRO A 56 3.64 11.91 -8.99
C PRO A 56 2.60 12.73 -8.21
N GLU A 57 3.00 13.86 -7.62
CA GLU A 57 2.14 14.81 -6.92
C GLU A 57 1.15 15.52 -7.85
N GLN A 58 1.41 15.54 -9.16
CA GLN A 58 0.53 16.11 -10.18
C GLN A 58 -0.45 15.09 -10.75
N LEU A 59 -0.25 13.80 -10.47
CA LEU A 59 -1.12 12.74 -10.99
C LEU A 59 -2.37 12.59 -10.15
N VAL A 60 -3.51 12.67 -10.83
CA VAL A 60 -4.83 12.66 -10.21
C VAL A 60 -5.73 11.67 -10.94
N ARG A 61 -6.35 10.77 -10.20
CA ARG A 61 -7.40 9.89 -10.70
C ARG A 61 -8.71 10.67 -10.77
N VAL A 62 -9.40 10.62 -11.91
CA VAL A 62 -10.70 11.27 -12.08
C VAL A 62 -11.77 10.20 -12.30
N TYR A 63 -12.90 10.36 -11.62
CA TYR A 63 -14.04 9.45 -11.66
C TYR A 63 -15.32 10.23 -11.95
N THR A 64 -16.28 9.53 -12.53
CA THR A 64 -17.66 9.97 -12.54
C THR A 64 -18.40 9.45 -11.31
N GLU A 65 -19.36 10.21 -10.84
CA GLU A 65 -20.28 9.78 -9.77
C GLU A 65 -21.73 10.03 -10.19
N PHE A 66 -22.60 9.11 -9.81
CA PHE A 66 -24.03 9.16 -10.02
C PHE A 66 -24.75 9.13 -8.68
N PRO A 67 -24.86 10.28 -7.97
CA PRO A 67 -25.41 10.33 -6.62
C PRO A 67 -26.86 9.86 -6.52
N THR A 68 -27.64 10.02 -7.58
CA THR A 68 -29.07 9.63 -7.63
C THR A 68 -29.32 8.22 -8.12
N PHE A 69 -28.27 7.47 -8.45
CA PHE A 69 -28.44 6.07 -8.83
C PHE A 69 -29.01 5.25 -7.67
N PRO A 70 -29.90 4.24 -7.93
CA PRO A 70 -30.49 3.41 -6.89
C PRO A 70 -29.46 2.81 -5.91
N ASN A 71 -29.91 2.49 -4.70
CA ASN A 71 -29.09 1.89 -3.63
C ASN A 71 -27.92 2.74 -3.13
N GLY A 72 -28.05 4.06 -3.14
CA GLY A 72 -27.09 4.97 -2.52
C GLY A 72 -26.11 5.62 -3.50
N GLY A 73 -26.35 5.52 -4.78
CA GLY A 73 -25.52 6.11 -5.84
C GLY A 73 -24.42 5.18 -6.37
N LEU A 74 -23.83 5.54 -7.50
CA LEU A 74 -22.60 4.94 -8.00
C LEU A 74 -21.45 5.90 -7.74
N HIS A 75 -20.48 5.45 -6.96
CA HIS A 75 -19.31 6.22 -6.60
C HIS A 75 -18.06 5.67 -7.31
N ARG A 76 -17.13 6.59 -7.70
CA ARG A 76 -15.87 6.22 -8.35
C ARG A 76 -16.08 5.36 -9.59
N PHE A 77 -17.04 5.79 -10.43
CA PHE A 77 -17.38 5.06 -11.63
C PHE A 77 -16.51 5.46 -12.82
N TRP A 78 -16.57 4.67 -13.87
CA TRP A 78 -15.81 4.87 -15.10
C TRP A 78 -16.34 6.08 -15.89
N THR A 79 -15.59 6.48 -16.91
CA THR A 79 -15.93 7.60 -17.80
C THR A 79 -16.17 7.08 -19.20
N SER A 80 -16.99 7.77 -19.97
CA SER A 80 -17.20 7.50 -21.39
C SER A 80 -16.16 8.20 -22.27
N ALA A 81 -15.97 7.71 -23.50
CA ALA A 81 -15.05 8.37 -24.44
C ALA A 81 -15.47 9.80 -24.81
N PRO A 82 -16.77 10.15 -25.02
CA PRO A 82 -17.16 11.55 -25.22
C PRO A 82 -16.75 12.46 -24.05
N GLU A 83 -16.91 12.01 -22.83
CA GLU A 83 -16.53 12.77 -21.64
C GLU A 83 -15.01 12.96 -21.51
N PHE A 84 -14.24 11.93 -21.84
CA PHE A 84 -12.79 12.03 -21.94
C PHE A 84 -12.35 13.11 -22.91
N PHE A 85 -12.97 13.18 -24.10
CA PHE A 85 -12.66 14.23 -25.08
C PHE A 85 -13.12 15.60 -24.64
N ASP A 86 -14.27 15.72 -23.97
CA ASP A 86 -14.74 16.98 -23.40
C ASP A 86 -13.74 17.49 -22.35
N LEU A 87 -13.29 16.66 -21.43
CA LEU A 87 -12.29 17.03 -20.43
C LEU A 87 -10.97 17.49 -21.07
N ARG A 88 -10.48 16.79 -22.08
CA ARG A 88 -9.27 17.18 -22.82
C ARG A 88 -9.41 18.54 -23.51
N ARG A 89 -10.59 18.87 -24.01
CA ARG A 89 -10.85 20.11 -24.74
C ARG A 89 -11.07 21.30 -23.83
N ASP A 90 -11.83 21.13 -22.74
CA ASP A 90 -12.46 22.23 -22.02
C ASP A 90 -11.80 22.54 -20.67
N THR A 91 -10.75 21.81 -20.28
CA THR A 91 -9.99 22.08 -19.05
C THR A 91 -8.70 22.85 -19.32
N HIS A 92 -8.32 23.73 -18.38
CA HIS A 92 -7.17 24.61 -18.51
C HIS A 92 -6.10 24.41 -17.41
N SER A 93 -6.49 23.91 -16.24
CA SER A 93 -5.56 23.62 -15.13
C SER A 93 -4.82 22.29 -15.28
N TRP A 94 -5.21 21.49 -16.26
CA TRP A 94 -4.67 20.17 -16.52
C TRP A 94 -3.69 20.20 -17.69
N ALA A 95 -2.56 19.51 -17.54
CA ALA A 95 -1.56 19.37 -18.60
C ALA A 95 -1.96 18.25 -19.58
N SER A 96 -2.53 17.15 -19.08
CA SER A 96 -3.09 16.08 -19.88
C SER A 96 -4.25 15.40 -19.18
N PHE A 97 -5.14 14.80 -19.97
CA PHE A 97 -6.01 13.72 -19.57
C PHE A 97 -5.70 12.50 -20.41
N ASP A 98 -5.57 11.36 -19.76
CA ASP A 98 -5.27 10.09 -20.37
C ASP A 98 -6.28 9.05 -19.92
N ALA A 99 -6.70 8.20 -20.86
CA ALA A 99 -7.68 7.14 -20.62
C ALA A 99 -7.02 5.77 -20.70
N TRP A 100 -7.54 4.83 -19.94
CA TRP A 100 -7.19 3.42 -20.11
C TRP A 100 -8.36 2.49 -19.79
N ALA A 101 -8.28 1.27 -20.31
CA ALA A 101 -9.20 0.19 -19.98
C ALA A 101 -8.39 -1.10 -19.75
N MET A 102 -8.73 -1.82 -18.68
CA MET A 102 -8.13 -3.13 -18.41
C MET A 102 -8.82 -4.23 -19.21
N GLY A 103 -8.03 -5.17 -19.67
CA GLY A 103 -8.52 -6.34 -20.38
C GLY A 103 -7.51 -7.48 -20.29
N SER A 104 -7.76 -8.50 -21.08
CA SER A 104 -6.79 -9.56 -21.30
C SER A 104 -6.84 -9.99 -22.76
N ALA A 105 -5.69 -10.34 -23.29
CA ALA A 105 -5.52 -10.71 -24.68
C ALA A 105 -4.72 -12.00 -24.80
N ASN A 106 -4.87 -12.70 -25.92
CA ASN A 106 -4.08 -13.86 -26.26
C ASN A 106 -2.92 -13.41 -27.15
N LEU A 107 -1.74 -13.39 -26.57
CA LEU A 107 -0.50 -13.02 -27.25
C LEU A 107 0.11 -14.26 -27.89
N ALA A 108 0.39 -14.22 -29.18
CA ALA A 108 1.10 -15.29 -29.86
C ALA A 108 2.55 -15.35 -29.37
N GLY A 109 2.88 -16.43 -28.67
CA GLY A 109 4.23 -16.70 -28.18
C GLY A 109 5.07 -17.49 -29.20
N LYS A 110 6.28 -17.89 -28.80
CA LYS A 110 7.16 -18.72 -29.66
C LYS A 110 6.57 -20.11 -29.96
N THR A 111 5.84 -20.71 -29.05
CA THR A 111 5.34 -22.09 -29.15
C THR A 111 3.83 -22.19 -29.08
N GLN A 112 3.23 -21.46 -28.14
CA GLN A 112 1.78 -21.46 -27.91
C GLN A 112 1.32 -20.04 -27.56
N PRO A 113 0.06 -19.66 -27.86
CA PRO A 113 -0.51 -18.42 -27.39
C PRO A 113 -0.55 -18.40 -25.87
N VAL A 114 -0.20 -17.25 -25.28
CA VAL A 114 -0.22 -17.02 -23.84
C VAL A 114 -1.26 -15.94 -23.55
N ARG A 115 -2.13 -16.20 -22.58
CA ARG A 115 -3.04 -15.17 -22.10
C ARG A 115 -2.28 -14.20 -21.22
N VAL A 116 -2.36 -12.92 -21.55
CA VAL A 116 -1.73 -11.83 -20.83
C VAL A 116 -2.78 -10.82 -20.36
N THR A 117 -2.61 -10.29 -19.15
CA THR A 117 -3.37 -9.11 -18.72
C THR A 117 -2.83 -7.92 -19.48
N GLY A 118 -3.72 -7.18 -20.15
CA GLY A 118 -3.36 -6.01 -20.93
C GLY A 118 -4.12 -4.76 -20.50
N ALA A 119 -3.63 -3.62 -20.91
CA ALA A 119 -4.32 -2.34 -20.80
C ALA A 119 -4.33 -1.65 -22.17
N GLY A 120 -5.52 -1.32 -22.67
CA GLY A 120 -5.65 -0.32 -23.72
C GLY A 120 -5.37 1.04 -23.12
N VAL A 121 -4.51 1.86 -23.74
CA VAL A 121 -4.10 3.18 -23.23
C VAL A 121 -4.27 4.25 -24.31
N SER A 122 -4.64 5.46 -23.91
CA SER A 122 -4.60 6.60 -24.81
C SER A 122 -3.15 6.96 -25.16
N GLY A 123 -2.94 7.41 -26.38
CA GLY A 123 -1.62 7.83 -26.85
C GLY A 123 -1.02 8.93 -25.98
N GLY A 124 0.22 8.70 -25.50
CA GLY A 124 0.92 9.62 -24.61
C GLY A 124 0.77 9.32 -23.12
N LEU A 125 -0.09 8.39 -22.70
CA LEU A 125 -0.25 8.05 -21.28
C LEU A 125 1.07 7.60 -20.64
N LEU A 126 1.77 6.65 -21.24
CA LEU A 126 3.03 6.13 -20.72
C LEU A 126 4.13 7.21 -20.72
N GLU A 127 4.13 8.08 -21.72
CA GLU A 127 5.01 9.25 -21.80
C GLU A 127 4.70 10.25 -20.67
N SER A 128 3.42 10.52 -20.42
CA SER A 128 2.98 11.42 -19.35
C SER A 128 3.40 10.93 -17.97
N LEU A 129 3.54 9.61 -17.77
CA LEU A 129 4.09 9.02 -16.54
C LEU A 129 5.61 9.23 -16.40
N GLY A 130 6.29 9.69 -17.45
CA GLY A 130 7.74 9.90 -17.46
C GLY A 130 8.54 8.61 -17.48
N VAL A 131 7.97 7.56 -18.03
CA VAL A 131 8.62 6.26 -18.16
C VAL A 131 9.57 6.28 -19.35
N ALA A 132 10.80 5.84 -19.15
CA ALA A 132 11.73 5.56 -20.25
C ALA A 132 11.65 4.07 -20.59
N PRO A 133 11.43 3.69 -21.86
CA PRO A 133 11.43 2.29 -22.25
C PRO A 133 12.82 1.68 -22.10
N LEU A 134 12.89 0.41 -21.73
CA LEU A 134 14.15 -0.34 -21.67
C LEU A 134 14.70 -0.60 -23.09
N LYS A 135 13.81 -0.85 -24.03
CA LYS A 135 14.09 -1.03 -25.46
C LYS A 135 12.99 -0.38 -26.28
N GLY A 136 13.34 0.14 -27.46
CA GLY A 136 12.39 0.71 -28.40
C GLY A 136 11.81 2.05 -27.96
N ARG A 137 10.54 2.27 -28.21
CA ARG A 137 9.78 3.49 -27.90
C ARG A 137 8.44 3.17 -27.23
N LEU A 138 7.81 4.18 -26.67
CA LEU A 138 6.45 4.07 -26.10
C LEU A 138 5.38 4.36 -27.16
N ILE A 139 4.15 3.95 -26.83
CA ILE A 139 2.93 4.30 -27.57
C ILE A 139 2.75 5.82 -27.50
N THR A 140 2.60 6.46 -28.66
CA THR A 140 2.41 7.90 -28.84
C THR A 140 1.02 8.20 -29.36
N GLN A 141 0.66 9.49 -29.43
CA GLN A 141 -0.62 9.91 -30.02
C GLN A 141 -0.78 9.49 -31.48
N SER A 142 0.32 9.39 -32.24
CA SER A 142 0.27 8.94 -33.63
C SER A 142 -0.06 7.46 -33.78
N ASP A 143 0.19 6.67 -32.75
CA ASP A 143 -0.17 5.26 -32.73
C ASP A 143 -1.65 5.05 -32.31
N ASP A 144 -2.27 6.03 -31.65
CA ASP A 144 -3.63 5.96 -31.09
C ASP A 144 -4.69 6.66 -31.97
N ILE A 145 -4.40 6.83 -33.24
CA ILE A 145 -5.39 7.37 -34.20
C ILE A 145 -6.20 6.24 -34.85
N PRO A 146 -7.48 6.47 -35.18
CA PRO A 146 -8.29 5.46 -35.86
C PRO A 146 -7.64 4.97 -37.16
N GLY A 147 -7.49 3.66 -37.30
CA GLY A 147 -6.89 3.04 -38.48
C GLY A 147 -5.36 2.97 -38.49
N ALA A 148 -4.70 3.42 -37.43
CA ALA A 148 -3.26 3.16 -37.26
C ALA A 148 -2.97 1.67 -37.11
N SER A 149 -1.74 1.28 -37.39
CA SER A 149 -1.29 -0.11 -37.20
C SER A 149 -1.31 -0.49 -35.73
N GLU A 150 -1.73 -1.72 -35.44
CA GLU A 150 -1.69 -2.25 -34.08
C GLU A 150 -0.25 -2.36 -33.59
N VAL A 151 0.03 -1.73 -32.46
CA VAL A 151 1.34 -1.78 -31.80
C VAL A 151 1.16 -2.12 -30.32
N ALA A 152 2.23 -2.63 -29.72
CA ALA A 152 2.20 -2.93 -28.29
C ALA A 152 3.55 -2.64 -27.61
N ASP A 153 3.44 -2.12 -26.37
CA ASP A 153 4.49 -2.13 -25.39
C ASP A 153 4.30 -3.35 -24.47
N ILE A 154 5.37 -4.04 -24.11
CA ILE A 154 5.33 -5.22 -23.25
C ILE A 154 6.13 -5.02 -21.97
N SER A 155 5.73 -5.71 -20.91
CA SER A 155 6.48 -5.69 -19.66
C SER A 155 7.82 -6.44 -19.81
N TYR A 156 8.77 -6.10 -18.93
CA TYR A 156 10.02 -6.86 -18.81
C TYR A 156 9.76 -8.37 -18.58
N GLY A 157 8.74 -8.69 -17.77
CA GLY A 157 8.33 -10.07 -17.49
C GLY A 157 7.87 -10.80 -18.76
N THR A 158 6.97 -10.20 -19.53
CA THR A 158 6.49 -10.76 -20.80
C THR A 158 7.61 -10.96 -21.81
N TRP A 159 8.50 -9.97 -21.93
CA TRP A 159 9.69 -10.10 -22.79
C TRP A 159 10.54 -11.31 -22.43
N GLN A 160 10.79 -11.54 -21.13
CA GLN A 160 11.60 -12.67 -20.67
C GLN A 160 10.87 -14.03 -20.80
N THR A 161 9.61 -14.11 -20.38
CA THR A 161 8.91 -15.38 -20.26
C THR A 161 8.29 -15.85 -21.57
N VAL A 162 7.70 -14.94 -22.35
CA VAL A 162 7.02 -15.28 -23.63
C VAL A 162 7.99 -15.27 -24.80
N PHE A 163 8.90 -14.29 -24.83
CA PHE A 163 9.83 -14.09 -25.94
C PHE A 163 11.27 -14.54 -25.64
N GLY A 164 11.55 -15.05 -24.43
CA GLY A 164 12.85 -15.61 -24.04
C GLY A 164 13.98 -14.56 -23.99
N GLY A 165 13.66 -13.29 -23.76
CA GLY A 165 14.64 -12.21 -23.72
C GLY A 165 15.26 -11.86 -25.07
N ASP A 166 14.55 -12.07 -26.17
CA ASP A 166 15.01 -11.83 -27.54
C ASP A 166 15.59 -10.42 -27.69
N ALA A 167 16.80 -10.32 -28.19
CA ALA A 167 17.48 -9.03 -28.38
C ALA A 167 16.80 -8.15 -29.43
N ASP A 168 16.22 -8.77 -30.46
CA ASP A 168 15.59 -8.13 -31.62
C ASP A 168 14.04 -8.08 -31.47
N ILE A 169 13.56 -7.95 -30.25
CA ILE A 169 12.12 -7.92 -29.96
C ILE A 169 11.40 -6.69 -30.53
N VAL A 170 12.07 -5.54 -30.61
CA VAL A 170 11.51 -4.30 -31.15
C VAL A 170 11.37 -4.40 -32.66
N GLY A 171 10.18 -4.12 -33.18
CA GLY A 171 9.81 -4.30 -34.59
C GLY A 171 9.34 -5.71 -34.93
N ARG A 172 9.32 -6.63 -33.98
CA ARG A 172 8.81 -7.99 -34.18
C ARG A 172 7.30 -7.97 -34.35
N GLU A 173 6.84 -8.58 -35.44
CA GLU A 173 5.41 -8.87 -35.62
C GLU A 173 4.98 -10.07 -34.77
N THR A 174 3.84 -9.94 -34.15
CA THR A 174 3.15 -10.97 -33.37
C THR A 174 1.65 -10.88 -33.64
N GLU A 175 0.87 -11.71 -33.00
CA GLU A 175 -0.59 -11.61 -33.04
C GLU A 175 -1.16 -11.38 -31.65
N LEU A 176 -2.08 -10.42 -31.55
CA LEU A 176 -2.83 -10.11 -30.36
C LEU A 176 -4.30 -10.37 -30.67
N ASP A 177 -4.91 -11.39 -30.03
CA ASP A 177 -6.28 -11.86 -30.32
C ASP A 177 -6.56 -12.14 -31.82
N GLY A 178 -5.54 -12.60 -32.55
CA GLY A 178 -5.63 -12.90 -33.97
C GLY A 178 -5.47 -11.69 -34.90
N VAL A 179 -5.15 -10.52 -34.37
CA VAL A 179 -4.80 -9.31 -35.12
C VAL A 179 -3.28 -9.14 -35.12
N LYS A 180 -2.69 -8.85 -36.29
CA LYS A 180 -1.26 -8.55 -36.39
C LYS A 180 -0.94 -7.31 -35.56
N CYS A 181 0.08 -7.45 -34.72
CA CYS A 181 0.53 -6.40 -33.82
C CYS A 181 2.07 -6.34 -33.84
N THR A 182 2.64 -5.14 -33.83
CA THR A 182 4.09 -4.93 -33.79
C THR A 182 4.51 -4.54 -32.37
N ILE A 183 5.47 -5.26 -31.81
CA ILE A 183 6.07 -4.89 -30.51
C ILE A 183 7.01 -3.71 -30.75
N ILE A 184 6.70 -2.55 -30.15
CA ILE A 184 7.47 -1.31 -30.34
C ILE A 184 8.34 -0.94 -29.15
N GLY A 185 8.02 -1.47 -27.95
CA GLY A 185 8.77 -1.17 -26.74
C GLY A 185 8.71 -2.25 -25.69
N VAL A 186 9.74 -2.22 -24.83
CA VAL A 186 9.81 -3.04 -23.61
C VAL A 186 9.96 -2.09 -22.43
N LEU A 187 9.05 -2.19 -21.47
CA LEU A 187 9.06 -1.36 -20.28
C LEU A 187 10.08 -1.82 -19.24
N PRO A 188 10.58 -0.94 -18.38
CA PRO A 188 11.60 -1.26 -17.40
C PRO A 188 11.12 -2.36 -16.41
N LYS A 189 12.09 -3.09 -15.87
CA LYS A 189 11.82 -4.07 -14.81
C LYS A 189 11.16 -3.40 -13.61
N GLY A 190 10.05 -3.97 -13.15
CA GLY A 190 9.29 -3.44 -12.01
C GLY A 190 8.32 -2.30 -12.34
N PHE A 191 8.22 -1.89 -13.62
CA PHE A 191 7.18 -0.95 -14.03
C PHE A 191 5.79 -1.61 -13.90
N GLN A 192 4.86 -0.89 -13.29
CA GLN A 192 3.46 -1.31 -13.12
C GLN A 192 2.55 -0.13 -13.45
N PHE A 193 1.61 -0.36 -14.34
CA PHE A 193 0.51 0.55 -14.62
C PHE A 193 -0.69 -0.27 -15.14
N PRO A 194 -1.90 -0.05 -14.64
CA PRO A 194 -2.26 0.82 -13.52
C PRO A 194 -1.63 0.39 -12.20
N PRO A 195 -1.32 1.35 -11.31
CA PRO A 195 -0.76 1.03 -9.99
C PRO A 195 -1.84 0.48 -9.05
N GLY A 196 -1.45 -0.45 -8.18
CA GLY A 196 -2.34 -1.00 -7.14
C GLY A 196 -3.28 -2.11 -7.59
N GLU A 197 -3.24 -2.51 -8.87
CA GLU A 197 -4.01 -3.65 -9.37
C GLU A 197 -3.41 -4.97 -8.86
N ALA A 198 -4.29 -5.93 -8.52
CA ALA A 198 -3.87 -7.27 -8.09
C ALA A 198 -3.19 -8.05 -9.23
N GLU A 199 -3.66 -7.84 -10.46
CA GLU A 199 -3.08 -8.38 -11.68
C GLU A 199 -2.64 -7.21 -12.58
N PRO A 200 -1.38 -6.73 -12.44
CA PRO A 200 -0.89 -5.62 -13.25
C PRO A 200 -0.84 -5.97 -14.74
N ALA A 201 -1.04 -4.96 -15.59
CA ALA A 201 -0.90 -5.14 -17.02
C ALA A 201 0.51 -5.57 -17.39
N ASN A 202 0.60 -6.52 -18.31
CA ASN A 202 1.83 -7.06 -18.88
C ASN A 202 2.03 -6.68 -20.34
N LEU A 203 1.01 -6.04 -20.93
CA LEU A 203 0.98 -5.55 -22.29
C LEU A 203 0.14 -4.26 -22.33
N TRP A 204 0.57 -3.29 -23.11
CA TRP A 204 -0.16 -2.05 -23.38
C TRP A 204 -0.34 -1.89 -24.86
N SER A 205 -1.55 -1.53 -25.31
CA SER A 205 -1.89 -1.25 -26.70
C SER A 205 -2.69 0.05 -26.81
N PRO A 206 -2.70 0.74 -27.95
CA PRO A 206 -3.52 1.94 -28.11
C PRO A 206 -5.02 1.61 -28.06
N LEU A 207 -5.81 2.59 -27.59
CA LEU A 207 -7.28 2.48 -27.51
C LEU A 207 -7.97 2.75 -28.86
N HIS A 208 -7.31 3.50 -29.74
CA HIS A 208 -7.85 3.93 -31.04
C HIS A 208 -9.21 4.65 -30.94
N LEU A 209 -9.37 5.49 -29.89
CA LEU A 209 -10.60 6.26 -29.70
C LEU A 209 -10.75 7.30 -30.81
N ASP A 210 -11.91 7.31 -31.48
CA ASP A 210 -12.21 8.26 -32.55
C ASP A 210 -12.96 9.49 -32.01
N PRO A 211 -12.34 10.69 -31.99
CA PRO A 211 -13.03 11.91 -31.57
C PRO A 211 -14.24 12.28 -32.46
N ALA A 212 -14.25 11.84 -33.73
CA ALA A 212 -15.37 12.08 -34.65
C ALA A 212 -16.53 11.10 -34.42
N LYS A 213 -16.24 9.94 -33.80
CA LYS A 213 -17.24 8.90 -33.49
C LYS A 213 -16.99 8.33 -32.11
N PRO A 214 -17.10 9.14 -31.05
CA PRO A 214 -16.66 8.74 -29.71
C PRO A 214 -17.60 7.71 -29.04
N GLY A 215 -18.70 7.35 -29.67
CA GLY A 215 -19.71 6.46 -29.11
C GLY A 215 -20.74 7.14 -28.21
N GLY A 216 -21.46 6.35 -27.43
CA GLY A 216 -22.51 6.85 -26.54
C GLY A 216 -21.96 7.43 -25.23
N ARG A 217 -22.53 8.54 -24.77
CA ARG A 217 -22.16 9.15 -23.48
C ARG A 217 -22.45 8.25 -22.26
N GLY A 218 -23.45 7.38 -22.36
CA GLY A 218 -23.78 6.40 -21.33
C GLY A 218 -22.84 5.17 -21.29
N SER A 219 -21.88 5.04 -22.23
CA SER A 219 -20.96 3.91 -22.30
C SER A 219 -19.71 4.15 -21.48
N HIS A 220 -19.82 4.01 -20.16
CA HIS A 220 -18.70 4.24 -19.22
C HIS A 220 -17.80 3.01 -19.13
N ASN A 221 -16.68 3.02 -19.86
CA ASN A 221 -15.77 1.88 -19.99
C ASN A 221 -14.30 2.23 -19.69
N TYR A 222 -13.99 3.52 -19.44
CA TYR A 222 -12.62 3.99 -19.34
C TYR A 222 -12.35 4.58 -17.98
N TYR A 223 -11.16 4.30 -17.50
CA TYR A 223 -10.57 4.97 -16.36
C TYR A 223 -9.85 6.24 -16.84
N LEU A 224 -9.80 7.28 -16.02
CA LEU A 224 -9.11 8.52 -16.33
C LEU A 224 -7.96 8.83 -15.37
N LEU A 225 -6.85 9.25 -15.95
CA LEU A 225 -5.72 9.86 -15.26
C LEU A 225 -5.55 11.29 -15.78
N GLY A 226 -5.58 12.26 -14.89
CA GLY A 226 -5.23 13.63 -15.18
C GLY A 226 -3.86 13.98 -14.64
N ARG A 227 -3.13 14.82 -15.36
CA ARG A 227 -1.94 15.48 -14.86
C ARG A 227 -2.20 16.96 -14.70
N LEU A 228 -2.05 17.48 -13.49
CA LEU A 228 -2.16 18.91 -13.21
C LEU A 228 -0.95 19.68 -13.77
N LYS A 229 -1.17 20.92 -14.18
CA LYS A 229 -0.08 21.84 -14.53
C LYS A 229 0.75 22.21 -13.29
N ASN A 230 2.00 22.63 -13.52
CA ASN A 230 2.88 23.05 -12.44
C ASN A 230 2.24 24.19 -11.62
N GLY A 231 2.26 24.05 -10.30
CA GLY A 231 1.71 25.03 -9.36
C GLY A 231 0.20 24.94 -9.12
N ILE A 232 -0.51 24.07 -9.82
CA ILE A 232 -1.94 23.82 -9.59
C ILE A 232 -2.10 22.74 -8.52
N SER A 233 -2.89 23.03 -7.48
CA SER A 233 -3.22 22.05 -6.44
C SER A 233 -4.36 21.11 -6.87
N PRO A 234 -4.46 19.91 -6.28
CA PRO A 234 -5.60 19.00 -6.53
C PRO A 234 -6.95 19.65 -6.25
N GLN A 235 -7.03 20.53 -5.26
CA GLN A 235 -8.25 21.27 -4.92
C GLN A 235 -8.66 22.26 -6.03
N GLN A 236 -7.69 22.94 -6.64
CA GLN A 236 -7.95 23.83 -7.78
C GLN A 236 -8.38 23.03 -9.01
N GLY A 237 -7.74 21.88 -9.27
CA GLY A 237 -8.17 20.97 -10.34
C GLY A 237 -9.59 20.47 -10.14
N GLN A 238 -9.96 20.08 -8.91
CA GLN A 238 -11.33 19.67 -8.58
C GLN A 238 -12.33 20.81 -8.74
N ALA A 239 -11.98 22.03 -8.36
CA ALA A 239 -12.85 23.21 -8.52
C ALA A 239 -13.15 23.50 -10.00
N GLU A 240 -12.15 23.34 -10.89
CA GLU A 240 -12.37 23.46 -12.34
C GLU A 240 -13.30 22.38 -12.87
N LEU A 241 -13.13 21.10 -12.44
CA LEU A 241 -14.04 20.02 -12.83
C LEU A 241 -15.49 20.30 -12.37
N SER A 242 -15.67 20.83 -11.17
CA SER A 242 -17.00 21.19 -10.65
C SER A 242 -17.63 22.32 -11.47
N ALA A 243 -16.86 23.37 -11.78
CA ALA A 243 -17.32 24.47 -12.64
C ALA A 243 -17.67 23.99 -14.07
N LEU A 244 -16.89 23.04 -14.60
CA LEU A 244 -17.17 22.42 -15.89
C LEU A 244 -18.49 21.66 -15.85
N VAL A 245 -18.75 20.88 -14.80
CA VAL A 245 -20.01 20.15 -14.62
C VAL A 245 -21.20 21.10 -14.57
N GLU A 246 -21.09 22.24 -13.87
CA GLU A 246 -22.13 23.27 -13.83
C GLU A 246 -22.36 23.88 -15.21
N ALA A 247 -21.29 24.25 -15.92
CA ALA A 247 -21.38 24.83 -17.25
C ALA A 247 -22.00 23.89 -18.30
N TYR A 248 -21.77 22.59 -18.14
CA TYR A 248 -22.39 21.57 -18.99
C TYR A 248 -23.87 21.34 -18.65
N ASP A 249 -24.25 21.41 -17.36
CA ASP A 249 -25.64 21.28 -16.93
C ASP A 249 -26.49 22.45 -17.48
N GLU A 250 -25.97 23.68 -17.48
CA GLU A 250 -26.64 24.87 -18.06
C GLU A 250 -26.87 24.73 -19.56
N LYS A 251 -25.95 24.08 -20.30
CA LYS A 251 -26.02 23.91 -21.76
C LYS A 251 -26.75 22.63 -22.18
N ARG A 252 -27.22 21.86 -21.22
CA ARG A 252 -27.74 20.50 -21.44
C ARG A 252 -29.04 20.50 -22.23
N ALA A 253 -29.10 19.66 -23.27
CA ALA A 253 -30.35 19.25 -23.88
C ALA A 253 -31.06 18.21 -23.02
N PRO A 254 -32.40 18.23 -22.88
CA PRO A 254 -33.16 17.38 -21.96
C PRO A 254 -32.99 15.87 -22.19
N SER A 255 -32.57 15.44 -23.36
CA SER A 255 -32.43 14.04 -23.77
C SER A 255 -31.00 13.51 -23.74
N THR A 256 -30.01 14.31 -23.33
CA THR A 256 -28.59 13.93 -23.37
C THR A 256 -28.09 13.49 -22.02
N HIS A 257 -27.37 12.36 -21.99
CA HIS A 257 -26.56 11.92 -20.87
C HIS A 257 -25.32 12.84 -20.78
N SER A 258 -25.40 13.91 -19.99
CA SER A 258 -24.32 14.88 -19.83
C SER A 258 -24.04 15.16 -18.35
N PHE A 259 -22.92 15.78 -18.06
CA PHE A 259 -22.56 16.16 -16.70
C PHE A 259 -23.66 17.02 -16.05
N SER A 260 -23.90 16.79 -14.76
CA SER A 260 -24.87 17.49 -13.96
C SER A 260 -24.49 17.40 -12.49
N PRO A 261 -24.54 18.50 -11.69
CA PRO A 261 -24.18 18.49 -10.28
C PRO A 261 -25.01 17.52 -9.44
N LYS A 262 -26.22 17.22 -9.87
CA LYS A 262 -27.14 16.34 -9.12
C LYS A 262 -27.00 14.86 -9.51
N ASN A 263 -26.83 14.58 -10.79
CA ASN A 263 -27.00 13.23 -11.32
C ASN A 263 -25.73 12.62 -11.88
N HIS A 264 -24.79 13.44 -12.36
CA HIS A 264 -23.60 12.96 -13.04
C HIS A 264 -22.45 13.93 -12.85
N THR A 265 -21.73 13.80 -11.77
CA THR A 265 -20.65 14.70 -11.38
C THR A 265 -19.27 14.08 -11.52
N LEU A 266 -18.24 14.91 -11.39
CA LEU A 266 -16.84 14.50 -11.47
C LEU A 266 -16.16 14.70 -10.11
N VAL A 267 -15.40 13.70 -9.68
CA VAL A 267 -14.57 13.76 -8.49
C VAL A 267 -13.14 13.36 -8.82
N SER A 268 -12.19 13.95 -8.12
CA SER A 268 -10.78 13.68 -8.35
C SER A 268 -10.03 13.41 -7.05
N PHE A 269 -9.06 12.49 -7.10
CA PHE A 269 -8.23 12.09 -5.97
C PHE A 269 -6.78 12.02 -6.41
N PRO A 270 -5.81 12.51 -5.61
CA PRO A 270 -4.40 12.26 -5.88
C PRO A 270 -4.15 10.76 -6.09
N LEU A 271 -3.44 10.41 -7.16
CA LEU A 271 -3.24 9.00 -7.54
C LEU A 271 -2.61 8.19 -6.41
N GLN A 272 -1.67 8.78 -5.67
CA GLN A 272 -1.05 8.10 -4.53
C GLN A 272 -2.05 7.77 -3.44
N ASP A 273 -2.93 8.72 -3.08
CA ASP A 273 -3.95 8.49 -2.05
C ASP A 273 -4.93 7.39 -2.48
N GLU A 274 -5.28 7.35 -3.77
CA GLU A 274 -6.16 6.33 -4.35
C GLU A 274 -5.55 4.92 -4.25
N VAL A 275 -4.30 4.78 -4.65
CA VAL A 275 -3.58 3.49 -4.62
C VAL A 275 -3.49 2.91 -3.21
N VAL A 276 -3.36 3.77 -2.20
CA VAL A 276 -3.16 3.32 -0.80
C VAL A 276 -4.42 3.40 0.05
N ALA A 277 -5.54 3.92 -0.47
CA ALA A 277 -6.77 4.18 0.28
C ALA A 277 -7.25 2.96 1.07
N SER A 278 -7.27 1.79 0.43
CA SER A 278 -7.78 0.55 1.02
C SER A 278 -6.90 0.00 2.16
N VAL A 279 -5.58 0.20 2.09
CA VAL A 279 -4.63 -0.37 3.05
C VAL A 279 -4.15 0.63 4.11
N ARG A 280 -4.32 1.95 3.88
CA ARG A 280 -3.85 3.02 4.77
C ARG A 280 -4.36 2.88 6.21
N PRO A 281 -5.67 2.66 6.48
CA PRO A 281 -6.15 2.54 7.85
C PRO A 281 -5.53 1.34 8.57
N ALA A 282 -5.42 0.19 7.89
CA ALA A 282 -4.85 -1.02 8.46
C ALA A 282 -3.35 -0.84 8.79
N LEU A 283 -2.58 -0.24 7.89
CA LEU A 283 -1.15 0.02 8.11
C LEU A 283 -0.89 1.01 9.25
N LEU A 284 -1.71 2.05 9.38
CA LEU A 284 -1.60 3.01 10.49
C LEU A 284 -2.00 2.36 11.83
N MET A 285 -3.03 1.51 11.85
CA MET A 285 -3.39 0.73 13.04
C MET A 285 -2.28 -0.23 13.45
N LEU A 286 -1.67 -0.93 12.50
CA LEU A 286 -0.52 -1.81 12.76
C LEU A 286 0.68 -1.03 13.29
N LEU A 287 0.97 0.15 12.73
CA LEU A 287 2.05 1.02 13.23
C LEU A 287 1.79 1.46 14.68
N GLY A 288 0.55 1.82 15.01
CA GLY A 288 0.15 2.12 16.38
C GLY A 288 0.29 0.92 17.32
N ALA A 289 -0.12 -0.27 16.87
CA ALA A 289 -0.02 -1.50 17.65
C ALA A 289 1.44 -1.88 17.96
N VAL A 290 2.34 -1.83 16.97
CA VAL A 290 3.76 -2.11 17.22
C VAL A 290 4.42 -1.01 18.06
N GLY A 291 3.92 0.23 17.98
CA GLY A 291 4.31 1.31 18.89
C GLY A 291 4.00 0.97 20.35
N PHE A 292 2.81 0.44 20.64
CA PHE A 292 2.49 -0.06 21.99
C PHE A 292 3.36 -1.25 22.40
N VAL A 293 3.65 -2.18 21.49
CA VAL A 293 4.58 -3.29 21.76
C VAL A 293 5.96 -2.75 22.14
N LEU A 294 6.46 -1.75 21.43
CA LEU A 294 7.73 -1.10 21.75
C LEU A 294 7.68 -0.41 23.13
N LEU A 295 6.59 0.27 23.46
CA LEU A 295 6.40 0.89 24.77
C LEU A 295 6.38 -0.15 25.89
N ILE A 296 5.65 -1.26 25.74
CA ILE A 296 5.63 -2.38 26.68
C ILE A 296 7.04 -2.96 26.85
N ALA A 297 7.73 -3.26 25.75
CA ALA A 297 9.12 -3.75 25.81
C ALA A 297 10.03 -2.79 26.56
N SER A 298 9.84 -1.50 26.33
CA SER A 298 10.63 -0.43 26.94
C SER A 298 10.35 -0.28 28.43
N VAL A 299 9.08 -0.35 28.85
CA VAL A 299 8.68 -0.36 30.27
C VAL A 299 9.26 -1.57 30.99
N ASN A 300 9.25 -2.75 30.36
CA ASN A 300 9.88 -3.95 30.90
C ASN A 300 11.39 -3.74 31.15
N VAL A 301 12.09 -3.15 30.19
CA VAL A 301 13.52 -2.81 30.35
C VAL A 301 13.72 -1.75 31.45
N ALA A 302 12.85 -0.74 31.53
CA ALA A 302 12.86 0.23 32.62
C ALA A 302 12.68 -0.43 34.00
N ASN A 303 11.73 -1.35 34.13
CA ASN A 303 11.51 -2.10 35.37
C ASN A 303 12.73 -2.96 35.75
N LEU A 304 13.39 -3.57 34.75
CA LEU A 304 14.63 -4.32 34.97
C LEU A 304 15.80 -3.41 35.39
N LEU A 305 15.91 -2.21 34.79
CA LEU A 305 16.91 -1.22 35.18
C LEU A 305 16.67 -0.68 36.60
N LEU A 306 15.39 -0.42 36.95
CA LEU A 306 15.01 0.00 38.32
C LEU A 306 15.37 -1.05 39.36
N ALA A 307 15.01 -2.33 39.11
CA ALA A 307 15.36 -3.44 40.02
C ALA A 307 16.89 -3.55 40.21
N ARG A 308 17.65 -3.32 39.15
CA ARG A 308 19.11 -3.34 39.18
C ARG A 308 19.70 -2.13 39.93
N ALA A 309 19.10 -0.94 39.74
CA ALA A 309 19.52 0.27 40.48
C ALA A 309 19.30 0.11 41.99
N GLU A 310 18.17 -0.53 42.39
CA GLU A 310 17.89 -0.84 43.79
C GLU A 310 18.95 -1.79 44.40
N ALA A 311 19.31 -2.85 43.68
CA ALA A 311 20.36 -3.78 44.09
C ALA A 311 21.73 -3.11 44.26
N ARG A 312 21.94 -1.94 43.65
CA ARG A 312 23.17 -1.14 43.68
C ARG A 312 23.06 0.14 44.51
N ARG A 313 21.98 0.30 45.28
CA ARG A 313 21.67 1.52 46.02
C ARG A 313 22.84 1.97 46.94
N ARG A 314 23.51 1.02 47.62
CA ARG A 314 24.69 1.30 48.42
C ARG A 314 25.88 1.86 47.62
N GLU A 315 26.16 1.28 46.45
CA GLU A 315 27.24 1.74 45.57
C GLU A 315 26.93 3.16 45.03
N ILE A 316 25.67 3.42 44.64
CA ILE A 316 25.22 4.74 44.17
C ILE A 316 25.31 5.77 45.29
N ALA A 317 24.92 5.42 46.53
CA ALA A 317 24.99 6.29 47.70
C ALA A 317 26.43 6.66 48.06
N ILE A 318 27.37 5.69 48.03
CA ILE A 318 28.81 5.94 48.28
C ILE A 318 29.38 6.88 47.19
N ARG A 319 29.05 6.68 45.94
CA ARG A 319 29.48 7.58 44.85
C ARG A 319 28.92 8.98 44.99
N GLY A 320 27.63 9.10 45.40
CA GLY A 320 27.02 10.39 45.72
C GLY A 320 27.71 11.11 46.86
N ALA A 321 28.06 10.40 47.93
CA ALA A 321 28.82 10.95 49.05
C ALA A 321 30.26 11.41 48.68
N MET A 322 30.87 10.75 47.68
CA MET A 322 32.16 11.16 47.09
C MET A 322 32.05 12.26 46.03
N GLY A 323 30.87 12.93 45.89
CA GLY A 323 30.70 14.09 45.02
C GLY A 323 30.22 13.78 43.60
N ALA A 324 29.76 12.56 43.32
CA ALA A 324 29.14 12.27 42.03
C ALA A 324 27.74 12.91 41.93
N GLY A 325 27.60 14.00 41.19
CA GLY A 325 26.33 14.69 40.97
C GLY A 325 25.32 13.84 40.13
N VAL A 326 24.03 14.16 40.30
CA VAL A 326 22.91 13.55 39.55
C VAL A 326 23.16 13.50 38.04
N PRO A 327 23.73 14.55 37.38
CA PRO A 327 23.98 14.50 35.92
C PRO A 327 24.96 13.39 35.50
N ARG A 328 25.92 13.06 36.35
CA ARG A 328 26.87 11.97 36.04
C ARG A 328 26.23 10.60 36.11
N LEU A 329 25.36 10.39 37.10
CA LEU A 329 24.56 9.15 37.20
C LEU A 329 23.57 9.03 36.03
N ALA A 330 22.89 10.14 35.70
CA ALA A 330 21.99 10.21 34.54
C ALA A 330 22.68 9.78 33.26
N ARG A 331 23.85 10.38 32.98
CA ARG A 331 24.61 10.04 31.77
C ARG A 331 25.01 8.56 31.76
N GLN A 332 25.41 7.98 32.88
CA GLN A 332 25.76 6.57 32.96
C GLN A 332 24.57 5.66 32.64
N PHE A 333 23.39 5.87 33.26
CA PHE A 333 22.19 5.07 33.00
C PHE A 333 21.67 5.24 31.57
N VAL A 334 21.70 6.48 31.04
CA VAL A 334 21.35 6.73 29.63
C VAL A 334 22.32 5.99 28.70
N THR A 335 23.63 5.99 28.98
CA THR A 335 24.60 5.26 28.17
C THR A 335 24.32 3.75 28.21
N GLU A 336 24.04 3.18 29.40
CA GLU A 336 23.63 1.75 29.52
C GLU A 336 22.35 1.46 28.72
N GLY A 337 21.32 2.32 28.85
CA GLY A 337 20.04 2.19 28.11
C GLY A 337 20.22 2.27 26.60
N VAL A 338 20.98 3.25 26.12
CA VAL A 338 21.25 3.45 24.68
C VAL A 338 22.04 2.28 24.10
N LEU A 339 23.04 1.75 24.81
CA LEU A 339 23.77 0.59 24.34
C LEU A 339 22.90 -0.66 24.26
N LEU A 340 22.06 -0.93 25.26
CA LEU A 340 21.11 -2.02 25.24
C LEU A 340 20.14 -1.91 24.06
N SER A 341 19.60 -0.71 23.83
CA SER A 341 18.65 -0.47 22.73
C SER A 341 19.34 -0.55 21.35
N LEU A 342 20.60 -0.14 21.22
CA LEU A 342 21.36 -0.32 19.98
C LEU A 342 21.63 -1.79 19.67
N PHE A 343 21.98 -2.62 20.66
CA PHE A 343 22.10 -4.07 20.46
C PHE A 343 20.74 -4.69 20.07
N GLY A 344 19.67 -4.26 20.74
CA GLY A 344 18.29 -4.65 20.38
C GLY A 344 17.94 -4.23 18.96
N ALA A 345 18.32 -3.02 18.54
CA ALA A 345 18.06 -2.51 17.20
C ALA A 345 18.82 -3.28 16.11
N ILE A 346 20.09 -3.61 16.33
CA ILE A 346 20.87 -4.43 15.37
C ILE A 346 20.20 -5.79 15.13
N LEU A 347 19.87 -6.48 16.21
CA LEU A 347 19.19 -7.80 16.11
C LEU A 347 17.76 -7.65 15.60
N GLY A 348 17.04 -6.59 16.02
CA GLY A 348 15.69 -6.26 15.57
C GLY A 348 15.62 -5.94 14.09
N THR A 349 16.62 -5.23 13.55
CA THR A 349 16.73 -4.97 12.11
C THR A 349 16.90 -6.28 11.32
N GLY A 350 17.72 -7.20 11.83
CA GLY A 350 17.83 -8.55 11.24
C GLY A 350 16.51 -9.31 11.24
N LEU A 351 15.76 -9.26 12.34
CA LEU A 351 14.43 -9.88 12.47
C LEU A 351 13.43 -9.25 11.50
N ALA A 352 13.40 -7.91 11.41
CA ALA A 352 12.55 -7.18 10.47
C ALA A 352 12.87 -7.54 9.02
N TYR A 353 14.16 -7.64 8.66
CA TYR A 353 14.59 -8.07 7.33
C TYR A 353 14.10 -9.49 7.00
N ALA A 354 14.25 -10.42 7.93
CA ALA A 354 13.77 -11.80 7.76
C ALA A 354 12.24 -11.85 7.58
N GLY A 355 11.50 -11.07 8.38
CA GLY A 355 10.04 -10.96 8.26
C GLY A 355 9.60 -10.39 6.92
N ILE A 356 10.24 -9.33 6.43
CA ILE A 356 9.95 -8.74 5.11
C ILE A 356 10.22 -9.75 3.99
N ARG A 357 11.34 -10.47 4.05
CA ARG A 357 11.66 -11.51 3.08
C ARG A 357 10.63 -12.64 3.08
N LEU A 358 10.18 -13.05 4.25
CA LEU A 358 9.13 -14.07 4.36
C LEU A 358 7.82 -13.59 3.69
N VAL A 359 7.39 -12.35 3.94
CA VAL A 359 6.20 -11.76 3.31
C VAL A 359 6.35 -11.72 1.78
N GLN A 360 7.52 -11.34 1.27
CA GLN A 360 7.77 -11.32 -0.18
C GLN A 360 7.74 -12.72 -0.80
N LEU A 361 8.28 -13.74 -0.11
CA LEU A 361 8.32 -15.12 -0.60
C LEU A 361 6.95 -15.81 -0.58
N THR A 362 6.10 -15.49 0.38
CA THR A 362 4.75 -16.08 0.49
C THR A 362 3.77 -15.45 -0.50
N ASN A 363 4.19 -14.43 -1.24
CA ASN A 363 3.39 -13.71 -2.23
C ASN A 363 1.98 -13.39 -1.71
N ALA A 364 1.92 -12.79 -0.52
CA ALA A 364 0.67 -12.33 0.09
C ALA A 364 0.10 -11.18 -0.77
N GLY A 365 -0.48 -11.54 -1.91
CA GLY A 365 -0.90 -10.70 -3.03
C GLY A 365 -2.01 -9.68 -2.74
N GLY A 366 -2.11 -9.18 -1.52
CA GLY A 366 -3.03 -8.11 -1.14
C GLY A 366 -2.35 -6.79 -0.77
N ILE A 367 -1.01 -6.73 -0.76
CA ILE A 367 -0.30 -5.49 -0.39
C ILE A 367 0.11 -4.76 -1.69
N PRO A 368 -0.49 -3.57 -1.96
CA PRO A 368 -0.03 -2.74 -3.07
C PRO A 368 1.46 -2.44 -2.93
N ARG A 369 2.21 -2.45 -4.03
CA ARG A 369 3.64 -2.11 -4.05
C ARG A 369 4.53 -3.04 -3.21
N ALA A 370 4.13 -4.29 -3.00
CA ALA A 370 4.90 -5.25 -2.19
C ALA A 370 6.35 -5.42 -2.68
N ASP A 371 6.58 -5.35 -3.99
CA ASP A 371 7.90 -5.45 -4.61
C ASP A 371 8.82 -4.26 -4.28
N GLU A 372 8.26 -3.12 -3.89
CA GLU A 372 9.01 -1.93 -3.50
C GLU A 372 9.42 -1.92 -2.02
N ILE A 373 8.95 -2.88 -1.22
CA ILE A 373 9.27 -2.95 0.21
C ILE A 373 10.75 -3.32 0.36
N SER A 374 11.55 -2.36 0.76
CA SER A 374 13.00 -2.53 0.98
C SER A 374 13.48 -1.71 2.17
N MET A 375 14.48 -2.22 2.86
CA MET A 375 15.16 -1.46 3.92
C MET A 375 16.12 -0.47 3.28
N ASP A 376 15.74 0.79 3.27
CA ASP A 376 16.57 1.90 2.82
C ASP A 376 17.21 2.66 4.01
N TRP A 377 18.02 3.67 3.70
CA TRP A 377 18.68 4.49 4.71
C TRP A 377 17.68 5.26 5.61
N ARG A 378 16.46 5.56 5.12
CA ARG A 378 15.42 6.27 5.89
C ARG A 378 14.85 5.37 6.98
N VAL A 379 14.65 4.09 6.66
CA VAL A 379 14.24 3.06 7.63
C VAL A 379 15.34 2.85 8.67
N LEU A 380 16.60 2.77 8.26
CA LEU A 380 17.72 2.64 9.20
C LEU A 380 17.87 3.87 10.11
N LEU A 381 17.67 5.08 9.58
CA LEU A 381 17.64 6.31 10.37
C LEU A 381 16.48 6.31 11.38
N PHE A 382 15.28 5.92 10.94
CA PHE A 382 14.14 5.78 11.84
C PHE A 382 14.43 4.78 12.97
N THR A 383 15.01 3.63 12.66
CA THR A 383 15.39 2.60 13.64
C THR A 383 16.43 3.14 14.62
N LEU A 384 17.44 3.87 14.13
CA LEU A 384 18.46 4.49 14.97
C LEU A 384 17.83 5.54 15.92
N VAL A 385 17.01 6.45 15.40
CA VAL A 385 16.33 7.48 16.19
C VAL A 385 15.42 6.85 17.23
N THR A 386 14.61 5.90 16.85
CA THR A 386 13.70 5.18 17.77
C THR A 386 14.49 4.44 18.85
N SER A 387 15.59 3.77 18.49
CA SER A 387 16.47 3.06 19.42
C SER A 387 17.10 4.03 20.42
N VAL A 388 17.68 5.13 19.94
CA VAL A 388 18.30 6.14 20.84
C VAL A 388 17.25 6.77 21.74
N ALA A 389 16.09 7.16 21.21
CA ALA A 389 14.99 7.73 21.98
C ALA A 389 14.51 6.76 23.09
N THR A 390 14.32 5.49 22.74
CA THR A 390 13.98 4.42 23.68
C THR A 390 15.04 4.28 24.78
N GLY A 391 16.32 4.20 24.40
CA GLY A 391 17.44 4.08 25.33
C GLY A 391 17.57 5.25 26.27
N VAL A 392 17.33 6.48 25.79
CA VAL A 392 17.36 7.71 26.61
C VAL A 392 16.17 7.74 27.57
N LEU A 393 14.94 7.57 27.06
CA LEU A 393 13.71 7.68 27.85
C LEU A 393 13.70 6.68 29.01
N PHE A 394 14.03 5.43 28.74
CA PHE A 394 13.97 4.37 29.75
C PHE A 394 15.28 4.21 30.52
N GLY A 395 16.40 4.67 30.00
CA GLY A 395 17.64 4.84 30.75
C GLY A 395 17.55 5.88 31.89
N LEU A 396 16.63 6.86 31.75
CA LEU A 396 16.33 7.84 32.80
C LEU A 396 15.38 7.30 33.88
N ALA A 397 14.68 6.19 33.68
CA ALA A 397 13.74 5.64 34.65
C ALA A 397 14.31 5.46 36.07
N PRO A 398 15.55 4.96 36.27
CA PRO A 398 16.14 4.85 37.61
C PRO A 398 16.37 6.16 38.34
N ILE A 399 16.37 7.30 37.63
CA ILE A 399 16.63 8.61 38.18
C ILE A 399 15.35 9.35 38.56
N ALA A 400 14.23 9.01 37.93
CA ALA A 400 12.94 9.65 38.17
C ALA A 400 12.57 9.71 39.68
N PRO A 401 12.71 8.63 40.46
CA PRO A 401 12.47 8.68 41.91
C PRO A 401 13.44 9.60 42.66
N LEU A 402 14.72 9.67 42.25
CA LEU A 402 15.73 10.53 42.89
C LEU A 402 15.46 12.02 42.65
N LEU A 403 14.84 12.38 41.54
CA LEU A 403 14.44 13.76 41.25
C LEU A 403 13.23 14.21 42.09
N TRP A 404 12.35 13.29 42.47
CA TRP A 404 11.16 13.59 43.27
C TRP A 404 11.45 13.65 44.77
N GLU A 405 12.35 12.83 45.31
CA GLU A 405 12.64 12.72 46.74
C GLU A 405 13.79 13.63 47.23
N GLY A 406 14.58 14.16 46.29
CA GLY A 406 15.81 14.88 46.62
C GLY A 406 16.90 13.96 47.19
N ILE A 407 18.19 14.33 47.00
CA ILE A 407 19.35 13.53 47.46
C ILE A 407 19.41 13.40 49.00
N SER A 408 18.80 14.33 49.73
CA SER A 408 18.80 14.36 51.20
C SER A 408 17.82 13.36 51.86
N GLY A 409 16.79 12.92 51.15
CA GLY A 409 15.85 11.90 51.66
C GLY A 409 16.48 10.51 51.78
N SER A 410 17.33 10.13 50.85
CA SER A 410 17.94 8.80 50.80
C SER A 410 19.04 8.56 51.83
N LEU A 411 19.58 9.62 52.46
CA LEU A 411 20.56 9.52 53.52
C LEU A 411 19.94 9.36 54.93
N LYS A 412 18.68 9.74 55.12
CA LYS A 412 17.97 9.57 56.42
C LYS A 412 17.41 8.17 56.64
N ASP A 413 17.19 7.37 55.57
CA ASP A 413 16.63 6.01 55.66
C ASP A 413 17.67 4.92 56.02
N THR A 414 18.92 5.27 56.36
CA THR A 414 19.97 4.32 56.78
C THR A 414 19.80 3.83 58.22
N SER A 415 18.82 4.34 58.97
CA SER A 415 18.48 3.85 60.32
C SER A 415 17.21 3.02 60.34
N GLY A 416 17.33 1.74 59.97
CA GLY A 416 16.56 0.68 60.61
C GLY A 416 15.16 0.35 60.11
N SER A 417 14.68 0.75 58.92
CA SER A 417 13.42 0.19 58.39
C SER A 417 13.55 -0.22 56.93
N THR A 418 13.12 -1.46 56.65
CA THR A 418 13.14 -2.18 55.37
C THR A 418 12.05 -1.73 54.39
N THR A 419 11.57 -0.51 54.47
CA THR A 419 10.57 0.03 53.53
C THR A 419 11.30 0.79 52.42
N SER A 420 11.26 0.19 51.19
CA SER A 420 11.64 0.88 49.94
C SER A 420 10.93 2.22 49.87
N SER A 421 11.62 3.30 49.42
CA SER A 421 11.04 4.65 49.34
C SER A 421 9.70 4.64 48.59
N GLY A 422 8.65 5.25 49.16
CA GLY A 422 7.28 5.22 48.63
C GLY A 422 7.20 5.68 47.18
N GLY A 423 8.05 6.62 46.76
CA GLY A 423 8.09 7.17 45.41
C GLY A 423 8.50 6.15 44.34
N ALA A 424 9.55 5.35 44.61
CA ALA A 424 10.00 4.32 43.66
C ALA A 424 8.97 3.21 43.47
N GLN A 425 8.25 2.84 44.55
CA GLN A 425 7.16 1.86 44.46
C GLN A 425 5.96 2.40 43.67
N ILE A 426 5.57 3.65 43.89
CA ILE A 426 4.46 4.28 43.16
C ILE A 426 4.81 4.37 41.68
N PHE A 427 6.00 4.83 41.33
CA PHE A 427 6.48 4.91 39.95
C PHE A 427 6.42 3.55 39.25
N ARG A 428 6.91 2.49 39.89
CA ARG A 428 6.85 1.11 39.37
C ARG A 428 5.40 0.62 39.20
N ARG A 429 4.50 0.91 40.14
CA ARG A 429 3.07 0.56 40.03
C ARG A 429 2.41 1.27 38.84
N VAL A 430 2.73 2.54 38.60
CA VAL A 430 2.20 3.31 37.46
C VAL A 430 2.72 2.71 36.15
N LEU A 431 4.01 2.34 36.07
CA LEU A 431 4.56 1.69 34.87
C LEU A 431 3.87 0.34 34.60
N VAL A 432 3.69 -0.49 35.61
CA VAL A 432 3.00 -1.80 35.47
C VAL A 432 1.52 -1.64 35.10
N ALA A 433 0.83 -0.68 35.72
CA ALA A 433 -0.56 -0.37 35.37
C ALA A 433 -0.69 0.12 33.92
N GLY A 434 0.23 0.99 33.48
CA GLY A 434 0.29 1.46 32.08
C GLY A 434 0.57 0.32 31.09
N GLU A 435 1.49 -0.59 31.43
CA GLU A 435 1.79 -1.78 30.63
C GLU A 435 0.55 -2.68 30.48
N LEU A 436 -0.14 -2.98 31.59
CA LEU A 436 -1.37 -3.78 31.57
C LEU A 436 -2.48 -3.10 30.77
N ALA A 437 -2.63 -1.79 30.89
CA ALA A 437 -3.60 -1.03 30.09
C ALA A 437 -3.29 -1.10 28.60
N MET A 438 -2.03 -0.91 28.20
CA MET A 438 -1.61 -1.04 26.79
C MET A 438 -1.79 -2.48 26.27
N ALA A 439 -1.43 -3.48 27.06
CA ALA A 439 -1.62 -4.90 26.71
C ALA A 439 -3.13 -5.22 26.53
N LEU A 440 -4.00 -4.69 27.40
CA LEU A 440 -5.45 -4.86 27.28
C LEU A 440 -5.99 -4.20 26.01
N VAL A 441 -5.55 -2.98 25.68
CA VAL A 441 -5.94 -2.29 24.43
C VAL A 441 -5.53 -3.11 23.22
N LEU A 442 -4.30 -3.66 23.19
CA LEU A 442 -3.82 -4.52 22.11
C LEU A 442 -4.63 -5.82 22.02
N LEU A 443 -4.94 -6.44 23.15
CA LEU A 443 -5.73 -7.68 23.19
C LEU A 443 -7.14 -7.45 22.63
N VAL A 444 -7.82 -6.38 23.08
CA VAL A 444 -9.16 -6.01 22.58
C VAL A 444 -9.10 -5.68 21.09
N GLY A 445 -8.11 -4.88 20.66
CA GLY A 445 -7.92 -4.53 19.25
C GLY A 445 -7.70 -5.77 18.38
N CYS A 446 -6.85 -6.69 18.81
CA CYS A 446 -6.61 -7.95 18.12
C CYS A 446 -7.89 -8.81 18.05
N GLY A 447 -8.62 -8.94 19.15
CA GLY A 447 -9.89 -9.66 19.20
C GLY A 447 -10.95 -9.08 18.26
N LEU A 448 -11.04 -7.75 18.17
CA LEU A 448 -11.94 -7.07 17.23
C LEU A 448 -11.52 -7.32 15.76
N MET A 449 -10.22 -7.30 15.46
CA MET A 449 -9.73 -7.60 14.09
C MET A 449 -10.03 -9.04 13.69
N VAL A 450 -9.79 -10.01 14.58
CA VAL A 450 -10.13 -11.43 14.33
C VAL A 450 -11.64 -11.58 14.12
N ARG A 451 -12.46 -10.95 14.95
CA ARG A 451 -13.91 -10.97 14.78
C ARG A 451 -14.37 -10.33 13.46
N ALA A 452 -13.77 -9.21 13.08
CA ALA A 452 -14.05 -8.55 11.81
C ALA A 452 -13.69 -9.44 10.62
N PHE A 453 -12.54 -10.13 10.69
CA PHE A 453 -12.11 -11.10 9.68
C PHE A 453 -13.08 -12.28 9.55
N TRP A 454 -13.52 -12.87 10.66
CA TRP A 454 -14.53 -13.93 10.63
C TRP A 454 -15.85 -13.47 10.05
N LYS A 455 -16.32 -12.26 10.46
CA LYS A 455 -17.54 -11.69 9.87
C LYS A 455 -17.40 -11.46 8.36
N LEU A 456 -16.23 -11.08 7.89
CA LEU A 456 -15.97 -10.91 6.46
C LEU A 456 -16.05 -12.25 5.71
N GLN A 457 -15.57 -13.33 6.33
CA GLN A 457 -15.70 -14.68 5.75
C GLN A 457 -17.13 -15.24 5.79
N GLU A 458 -17.96 -14.79 6.75
CA GLU A 458 -19.36 -15.17 6.85
C GLU A 458 -20.28 -14.38 5.90
N VAL A 459 -19.77 -13.37 5.19
CA VAL A 459 -20.57 -12.61 4.23
C VAL A 459 -21.04 -13.54 3.12
N HIS A 460 -22.34 -13.79 3.09
CA HIS A 460 -22.97 -14.53 2.00
C HIS A 460 -22.97 -13.67 0.75
N THR A 461 -22.09 -13.98 -0.16
CA THR A 461 -21.98 -13.29 -1.47
C THR A 461 -23.12 -13.62 -2.43
N GLY A 462 -24.08 -14.46 -1.99
CA GLY A 462 -25.10 -15.03 -2.88
C GLY A 462 -24.57 -16.16 -3.76
N LEU A 463 -23.25 -16.42 -3.69
CA LEU A 463 -22.60 -17.52 -4.40
C LEU A 463 -22.23 -18.62 -3.42
N SER A 464 -22.69 -19.85 -3.69
CA SER A 464 -22.16 -21.02 -2.98
C SER A 464 -20.82 -21.38 -3.61
N ALA A 465 -19.74 -21.18 -2.87
CA ALA A 465 -18.39 -21.48 -3.37
C ALA A 465 -18.13 -23.00 -3.45
N ASP A 466 -18.89 -23.78 -2.68
CA ASP A 466 -18.79 -25.22 -2.67
C ASP A 466 -19.29 -25.80 -3.98
N SER A 467 -18.46 -26.54 -4.67
CA SER A 467 -18.78 -27.22 -5.93
C SER A 467 -18.97 -26.30 -7.16
N VAL A 468 -18.46 -25.06 -7.11
CA VAL A 468 -18.43 -24.16 -8.28
C VAL A 468 -17.06 -24.18 -8.94
N LEU A 469 -17.03 -24.53 -10.22
CA LEU A 469 -15.86 -24.39 -11.07
C LEU A 469 -15.99 -23.12 -11.90
N THR A 470 -15.00 -22.24 -11.83
CA THR A 470 -14.96 -21.02 -12.64
C THR A 470 -13.90 -21.12 -13.72
N MET A 471 -14.23 -20.61 -14.90
CA MET A 471 -13.29 -20.50 -16.02
C MET A 471 -13.47 -19.16 -16.74
N SER A 472 -12.40 -18.63 -17.29
CA SER A 472 -12.45 -17.42 -18.11
C SER A 472 -12.20 -17.77 -19.57
N VAL A 473 -13.09 -17.29 -20.45
CA VAL A 473 -12.98 -17.47 -21.89
C VAL A 473 -12.96 -16.10 -22.55
N SER A 474 -12.00 -15.87 -23.44
CA SER A 474 -11.92 -14.67 -24.27
C SER A 474 -12.08 -15.05 -25.73
N LEU A 475 -12.93 -14.31 -26.44
CA LEU A 475 -13.15 -14.52 -27.86
C LEU A 475 -12.27 -13.56 -28.66
N PRO A 476 -11.44 -14.07 -29.61
CA PRO A 476 -10.67 -13.21 -30.51
C PRO A 476 -11.58 -12.31 -31.34
N GLY A 477 -11.39 -10.99 -31.25
CA GLY A 477 -12.22 -10.00 -31.97
C GLY A 477 -12.19 -10.18 -33.49
N ALA A 478 -11.06 -10.60 -34.05
CA ALA A 478 -10.93 -10.89 -35.48
C ALA A 478 -11.92 -11.97 -35.99
N LYS A 479 -12.24 -12.96 -35.16
CA LYS A 479 -13.14 -14.06 -35.51
C LYS A 479 -14.58 -13.79 -35.09
N TYR A 480 -14.79 -13.10 -33.97
CA TYR A 480 -16.07 -12.83 -33.32
C TYR A 480 -16.39 -11.33 -33.34
N ASN A 481 -16.31 -10.73 -34.53
CA ASN A 481 -16.57 -9.31 -34.77
C ASN A 481 -18.06 -8.98 -34.97
N ASP A 482 -18.93 -9.97 -34.92
CA ASP A 482 -20.38 -9.87 -35.11
C ASP A 482 -21.08 -10.37 -33.85
N GLY A 483 -22.01 -9.56 -33.33
CA GLY A 483 -22.81 -9.90 -32.16
C GLY A 483 -23.54 -11.23 -32.27
N THR A 484 -23.99 -11.58 -33.46
CA THR A 484 -24.68 -12.87 -33.73
C THR A 484 -23.74 -14.06 -33.50
N LYS A 485 -22.52 -14.00 -34.04
CA LYS A 485 -21.51 -15.07 -33.86
C LYS A 485 -21.08 -15.19 -32.39
N THR A 486 -20.94 -14.07 -31.74
CA THR A 486 -20.57 -14.00 -30.30
C THR A 486 -21.68 -14.65 -29.45
N THR A 487 -22.94 -14.26 -29.68
CA THR A 487 -24.09 -14.81 -28.95
C THR A 487 -24.25 -16.32 -29.20
N GLU A 488 -24.08 -16.74 -30.45
CA GLU A 488 -24.17 -18.18 -30.80
C GLU A 488 -23.04 -18.99 -30.13
N PHE A 489 -21.83 -18.48 -30.07
CA PHE A 489 -20.73 -19.14 -29.36
C PHE A 489 -21.07 -19.33 -27.87
N TRP A 490 -21.50 -18.26 -27.20
CA TRP A 490 -21.80 -18.31 -25.76
C TRP A 490 -22.96 -19.27 -25.46
N ARG A 491 -24.02 -19.26 -26.30
CA ARG A 491 -25.12 -20.20 -26.15
C ARG A 491 -24.65 -21.64 -26.28
N ARG A 492 -23.88 -21.95 -27.34
CA ARG A 492 -23.36 -23.32 -27.57
C ARG A 492 -22.40 -23.76 -26.45
N LEU A 493 -21.62 -22.81 -25.89
CA LEU A 493 -20.74 -23.11 -24.77
C LEU A 493 -21.56 -23.47 -23.52
N ALA A 494 -22.56 -22.66 -23.18
CA ALA A 494 -23.44 -22.93 -22.04
C ALA A 494 -24.14 -24.30 -22.20
N ASP A 495 -24.76 -24.57 -23.37
CA ASP A 495 -25.39 -25.85 -23.65
C ASP A 495 -24.44 -27.04 -23.47
N LYS A 496 -23.20 -26.93 -23.97
CA LYS A 496 -22.20 -28.00 -23.83
C LYS A 496 -21.77 -28.20 -22.37
N LEU A 497 -21.61 -27.12 -21.62
CA LEU A 497 -21.21 -27.18 -20.21
C LEU A 497 -22.31 -27.84 -19.35
N GLU A 498 -23.57 -27.50 -19.58
CA GLU A 498 -24.72 -28.10 -18.88
C GLU A 498 -24.85 -29.59 -19.10
N HIS A 499 -24.44 -30.09 -20.30
CA HIS A 499 -24.51 -31.51 -20.63
C HIS A 499 -23.27 -32.32 -20.18
N LEU A 500 -22.29 -31.70 -19.48
CA LEU A 500 -21.14 -32.44 -18.97
C LEU A 500 -21.53 -33.28 -17.74
N PRO A 501 -21.00 -34.50 -17.61
CA PRO A 501 -21.25 -35.35 -16.43
C PRO A 501 -20.84 -34.66 -15.16
N GLY A 502 -21.76 -34.54 -14.20
CA GLY A 502 -21.49 -33.91 -12.89
C GLY A 502 -21.75 -32.41 -12.82
N VAL A 503 -22.11 -31.76 -13.94
CA VAL A 503 -22.53 -30.35 -13.96
C VAL A 503 -24.04 -30.28 -13.70
N GLN A 504 -24.44 -29.49 -12.70
CA GLN A 504 -25.86 -29.28 -12.41
C GLN A 504 -26.44 -28.07 -13.16
N SER A 505 -25.62 -27.02 -13.32
CA SER A 505 -26.00 -25.82 -14.09
C SER A 505 -24.74 -25.08 -14.54
N ALA A 506 -24.84 -24.31 -15.62
CA ALA A 506 -23.81 -23.42 -16.10
C ALA A 506 -24.35 -22.00 -16.27
N ALA A 507 -23.58 -20.99 -15.89
CA ALA A 507 -23.92 -19.58 -16.06
C ALA A 507 -22.77 -18.81 -16.69
N LEU A 508 -23.11 -17.80 -17.48
CA LEU A 508 -22.17 -16.88 -18.10
C LEU A 508 -22.27 -15.52 -17.40
N VAL A 509 -21.15 -14.98 -16.98
CA VAL A 509 -21.07 -13.67 -16.32
C VAL A 509 -19.95 -12.84 -16.92
N SER A 510 -20.13 -11.52 -16.99
CA SER A 510 -19.10 -10.59 -17.48
C SER A 510 -17.98 -10.36 -16.47
N GLY A 511 -18.24 -10.61 -15.20
CA GLY A 511 -17.28 -10.54 -14.11
C GLY A 511 -17.75 -11.34 -12.92
N LEU A 512 -16.83 -11.97 -12.19
CA LEU A 512 -17.15 -12.75 -11.00
C LEU A 512 -16.80 -11.94 -9.74
N PRO A 513 -17.78 -11.54 -8.91
CA PRO A 513 -17.51 -10.92 -7.62
C PRO A 513 -16.75 -11.89 -6.67
N PRO A 514 -15.86 -11.42 -5.80
CA PRO A 514 -15.46 -10.02 -5.62
C PRO A 514 -14.30 -9.57 -6.52
N LEU A 515 -13.73 -10.45 -7.35
CA LEU A 515 -12.55 -10.17 -8.17
C LEU A 515 -12.82 -9.10 -9.23
N ARG A 516 -14.01 -9.14 -9.82
CA ARG A 516 -14.45 -8.15 -10.81
C ARG A 516 -15.95 -7.91 -10.65
N PRO A 517 -16.39 -6.66 -10.44
CA PRO A 517 -17.81 -6.37 -10.44
C PRO A 517 -18.42 -6.69 -11.82
N PRO A 518 -19.64 -7.22 -11.86
CA PRO A 518 -20.36 -7.39 -13.13
C PRO A 518 -20.58 -6.02 -13.77
N ASN A 519 -20.62 -5.98 -15.10
CA ASN A 519 -20.95 -4.75 -15.81
C ASN A 519 -22.38 -4.33 -15.43
N MET A 520 -22.55 -3.14 -14.89
CA MET A 520 -23.86 -2.59 -14.57
C MET A 520 -24.39 -1.86 -15.81
N ASN A 521 -25.45 -2.38 -16.39
CA ASN A 521 -26.21 -1.72 -17.43
C ASN A 521 -27.63 -1.46 -16.92
N ASP A 522 -28.22 -0.35 -17.35
CA ASP A 522 -29.66 -0.14 -17.21
C ASP A 522 -30.38 -1.21 -18.02
N THR A 523 -30.89 -2.21 -17.33
CA THR A 523 -31.63 -3.30 -17.97
C THR A 523 -32.99 -3.39 -17.32
N ASP A 524 -34.03 -3.13 -18.11
CA ASP A 524 -35.41 -3.42 -17.73
C ASP A 524 -35.66 -4.92 -17.94
N ILE A 525 -36.01 -5.62 -16.90
CA ILE A 525 -36.40 -7.01 -16.96
C ILE A 525 -37.93 -7.06 -17.01
N GLU A 526 -38.47 -7.56 -18.15
CA GLU A 526 -39.91 -7.70 -18.35
C GLU A 526 -40.49 -8.63 -17.27
N GLY A 527 -41.40 -8.10 -16.45
CA GLY A 527 -42.06 -8.83 -15.36
C GLY A 527 -41.52 -8.61 -13.96
N PHE A 528 -40.58 -7.68 -13.79
CA PHE A 528 -40.09 -7.25 -12.47
C PHE A 528 -40.25 -5.75 -12.29
#